data_78663dfb001c9695290010f106a76dc8
#
_entry.id   78663dfb001c9695290010f106a76dc8
#
_cell.length_a   1.000
_cell.length_b   1.000
_cell.length_c   1.000
_cell.angle_alpha   90.00
_cell.angle_beta   90.00
_cell.angle_gamma   90.00
#
_symmetry.space_group_name_H-M   'P 1'
#
loop_
_entity.id
_entity.type
_entity.pdbx_description
1 polymer ?
#
loop_
_entity_poly.entity_id
_entity_poly.type
_entity_poly.pdbx_seq_one_letter_code
_entity_poly.pdbx_strand_id
1 'polypeptide(L)'
;MESIYLGIVLFLFLLAIFDLVVGVSNDAVNFLGSAVGARAASFKWIMGVAAVGILCGAVMSNGMMDVARHGIFRPEQFYFQDIMCICLAVMAIDVILLDTFNTLGLPTSTTVSIVFELLGGAFALAMGKLAADDTGLTFADMLNSEKALSVIMAIFLSVAIAFVFGAVVQYIARLIFTFNYKSHMKWSAALFGGVAMTAIIYFILIKGMKDSSFMTPELSE
;
A
#
# COMPACT_ATOMS: atom_id res chain seq x y z
N MET A 1 28.20 17.34 11.36
CA MET A 1 27.25 16.89 10.32
C MET A 1 26.65 15.52 10.66
N GLU A 2 27.41 14.52 11.07
CA GLU A 2 26.89 13.18 11.42
C GLU A 2 25.80 13.17 12.50
N SER A 3 25.90 14.03 13.52
CA SER A 3 24.91 14.13 14.60
C SER A 3 23.54 14.65 14.11
N ILE A 4 23.53 15.50 13.07
CA ILE A 4 22.28 16.02 12.49
C ILE A 4 21.57 14.92 11.70
N TYR A 5 22.32 14.17 10.92
CA TYR A 5 21.74 13.03 10.17
C TYR A 5 21.22 11.95 11.10
N LEU A 6 21.93 11.64 12.17
CA LEU A 6 21.44 10.72 13.18
C LEU A 6 20.12 11.22 13.80
N GLY A 7 20.03 12.52 14.11
CA GLY A 7 18.81 13.13 14.61
C GLY A 7 17.62 12.98 13.63
N ILE A 8 17.87 13.22 12.34
CA ILE A 8 16.85 13.05 11.30
C ILE A 8 16.42 11.58 11.17
N VAL A 9 17.36 10.64 11.20
CA VAL A 9 17.03 9.20 11.12
C VAL A 9 16.21 8.76 12.32
N LEU A 10 16.56 9.19 13.53
CA LEU A 10 15.77 8.88 14.74
C LEU A 10 14.37 9.49 14.66
N PHE A 11 14.24 10.69 14.12
CA PHE A 11 12.95 11.33 13.94
C PHE A 11 12.11 10.63 12.86
N LEU A 12 12.73 10.24 11.74
CA LEU A 12 12.08 9.41 10.71
C LEU A 12 11.60 8.07 11.28
N PHE A 13 12.38 7.44 12.14
CA PHE A 13 11.97 6.20 12.80
C PHE A 13 10.75 6.41 13.70
N LEU A 14 10.71 7.52 14.42
CA LEU A 14 9.55 7.89 15.22
C LEU A 14 8.31 8.13 14.35
N LEU A 15 8.46 8.89 13.26
CA LEU A 15 7.38 9.11 12.30
C LEU A 15 6.88 7.80 11.69
N ALA A 16 7.78 6.86 11.35
CA ALA A 16 7.41 5.55 10.83
C ALA A 16 6.55 4.74 11.81
N ILE A 17 6.81 4.85 13.12
CA ILE A 17 5.97 4.21 14.13
C ILE A 17 4.56 4.83 14.13
N PHE A 18 4.46 6.16 14.07
CA PHE A 18 3.16 6.84 14.01
C PHE A 18 2.43 6.50 12.72
N ASP A 19 3.12 6.49 11.59
CA ASP A 19 2.58 6.14 10.29
C ASP A 19 2.01 4.72 10.27
N LEU A 20 2.73 3.74 10.82
CA LEU A 20 2.22 2.38 10.99
C LEU A 20 0.93 2.33 11.81
N VAL A 21 0.85 3.08 12.91
CA VAL A 21 -0.36 3.09 13.75
C VAL A 21 -1.54 3.69 12.99
N VAL A 22 -1.32 4.80 12.31
CA VAL A 22 -2.38 5.52 11.60
C VAL A 22 -2.78 4.79 10.32
N GLY A 23 -1.80 4.31 9.54
CA GLY A 23 -2.02 3.58 8.29
C GLY A 23 -2.72 2.24 8.51
N VAL A 24 -2.26 1.43 9.48
CA VAL A 24 -2.93 0.17 9.83
C VAL A 24 -4.35 0.42 10.31
N SER A 25 -4.59 1.49 11.07
CA SER A 25 -5.94 1.84 11.53
C SER A 25 -6.86 2.20 10.35
N ASN A 26 -6.36 2.91 9.34
CA ASN A 26 -7.10 3.26 8.13
C ASN A 26 -7.40 2.02 7.28
N ASP A 27 -6.39 1.21 7.00
CA ASP A 27 -6.53 0.01 6.16
C ASP A 27 -7.39 -1.08 6.80
N ALA A 28 -7.33 -1.22 8.14
CA ALA A 28 -8.07 -2.24 8.87
C ALA A 28 -9.59 -2.20 8.61
N VAL A 29 -10.15 -1.02 8.43
CA VAL A 29 -11.59 -0.85 8.13
C VAL A 29 -11.97 -1.54 6.82
N ASN A 30 -11.09 -1.51 5.82
CA ASN A 30 -11.37 -2.04 4.50
C ASN A 30 -11.51 -3.56 4.48
N PHE A 31 -10.76 -4.29 5.29
CA PHE A 31 -10.80 -5.76 5.31
C PHE A 31 -11.40 -6.36 6.58
N LEU A 32 -11.38 -5.68 7.72
CA LEU A 32 -12.00 -6.18 8.95
C LEU A 32 -13.46 -5.75 9.12
N GLY A 33 -13.88 -4.67 8.46
CA GLY A 33 -15.23 -4.11 8.62
C GLY A 33 -16.34 -5.11 8.37
N SER A 34 -16.21 -5.96 7.35
CA SER A 34 -17.17 -7.02 7.05
C SER A 34 -17.23 -8.10 8.13
N ALA A 35 -16.08 -8.53 8.67
CA ALA A 35 -16.02 -9.54 9.71
C ALA A 35 -16.59 -9.04 11.04
N VAL A 36 -16.31 -7.78 11.39
CA VAL A 36 -16.83 -7.11 12.59
C VAL A 36 -18.33 -6.88 12.43
N GLY A 37 -18.77 -6.35 11.30
CA GLY A 37 -20.18 -6.08 11.00
C GLY A 37 -21.05 -7.34 10.97
N ALA A 38 -20.54 -8.42 10.40
CA ALA A 38 -21.20 -9.74 10.40
C ALA A 38 -21.13 -10.48 11.73
N ARG A 39 -20.34 -9.97 12.70
CA ARG A 39 -20.07 -10.66 13.97
C ARG A 39 -19.56 -12.08 13.77
N ALA A 40 -18.69 -12.27 12.77
CA ALA A 40 -18.17 -13.59 12.40
C ALA A 40 -17.40 -14.28 13.55
N ALA A 41 -16.73 -13.48 14.38
CA ALA A 41 -16.06 -13.93 15.60
C ALA A 41 -16.08 -12.79 16.64
N SER A 42 -15.57 -13.04 17.87
CA SER A 42 -15.42 -11.95 18.83
C SER A 42 -14.36 -10.96 18.37
N PHE A 43 -14.56 -9.68 18.68
CA PHE A 43 -13.65 -8.59 18.28
C PHE A 43 -12.18 -8.88 18.60
N LYS A 44 -11.92 -9.45 19.77
CA LYS A 44 -10.56 -9.83 20.21
C LYS A 44 -9.91 -10.87 19.29
N TRP A 45 -10.67 -11.86 18.85
CA TRP A 45 -10.18 -12.86 17.90
C TRP A 45 -9.93 -12.28 16.51
N ILE A 46 -10.83 -11.44 16.01
CA ILE A 46 -10.65 -10.75 14.72
C ILE A 46 -9.36 -9.93 14.74
N MET A 47 -9.16 -9.13 15.80
CA MET A 47 -7.96 -8.31 15.95
C MET A 47 -6.68 -9.14 16.14
N GLY A 48 -6.75 -10.25 16.87
CA GLY A 48 -5.61 -11.16 17.05
C GLY A 48 -5.15 -11.79 15.73
N VAL A 49 -6.08 -12.31 14.94
CA VAL A 49 -5.78 -12.88 13.61
C VAL A 49 -5.23 -11.80 12.66
N ALA A 50 -5.82 -10.61 12.66
CA ALA A 50 -5.35 -9.50 11.85
C ALA A 50 -3.92 -9.09 12.23
N ALA A 51 -3.61 -8.98 13.52
CA ALA A 51 -2.27 -8.63 13.99
C ALA A 51 -1.21 -9.65 13.53
N VAL A 52 -1.51 -10.94 13.63
CA VAL A 52 -0.63 -12.00 13.12
C VAL A 52 -0.46 -11.88 11.60
N GLY A 53 -1.56 -11.64 10.86
CA GLY A 53 -1.51 -11.45 9.41
C GLY A 53 -0.64 -10.27 8.99
N ILE A 54 -0.75 -9.14 9.68
CA ILE A 54 0.06 -7.93 9.43
C ILE A 54 1.54 -8.19 9.71
N LEU A 55 1.85 -8.86 10.82
CA LEU A 55 3.24 -9.22 11.15
C LEU A 55 3.85 -10.14 10.08
N CYS A 56 3.12 -11.17 9.67
CA CYS A 56 3.57 -12.05 8.59
C CYS A 56 3.74 -11.28 7.28
N GLY A 57 2.79 -10.42 6.93
CA GLY A 57 2.86 -9.59 5.73
C GLY A 57 4.06 -8.66 5.74
N ALA A 58 4.33 -7.99 6.86
CA ALA A 58 5.47 -7.08 7.00
C ALA A 58 6.83 -7.79 6.82
N VAL A 59 6.95 -9.03 7.34
CA VAL A 59 8.18 -9.84 7.20
C VAL A 59 8.38 -10.34 5.77
N MET A 60 7.28 -10.62 5.05
CA MET A 60 7.34 -11.28 3.73
C MET A 60 7.24 -10.32 2.55
N SER A 61 6.88 -9.05 2.76
CA SER A 61 6.62 -8.06 1.70
C SER A 61 7.84 -7.19 1.42
N ASN A 62 8.60 -7.51 0.38
CA ASN A 62 9.72 -6.69 -0.10
C ASN A 62 9.43 -5.92 -1.40
N GLY A 63 8.45 -6.36 -2.20
CA GLY A 63 8.23 -5.84 -3.56
C GLY A 63 7.79 -4.37 -3.62
N MET A 64 7.00 -3.90 -2.66
CA MET A 64 6.54 -2.51 -2.63
C MET A 64 7.68 -1.51 -2.33
N MET A 65 8.68 -1.94 -1.56
CA MET A 65 9.83 -1.10 -1.24
C MET A 65 10.67 -0.77 -2.48
N ASP A 66 10.77 -1.69 -3.43
CA ASP A 66 11.51 -1.49 -4.68
C ASP A 66 10.82 -0.45 -5.59
N VAL A 67 9.50 -0.47 -5.66
CA VAL A 67 8.73 0.55 -6.41
C VAL A 67 8.94 1.95 -5.80
N ALA A 68 8.95 2.07 -4.48
CA ALA A 68 9.19 3.33 -3.81
C ALA A 68 10.61 3.85 -4.05
N ARG A 69 11.62 2.95 -4.04
CA ARG A 69 13.03 3.33 -4.19
C ARG A 69 13.44 3.70 -5.61
N HIS A 70 12.94 3.00 -6.62
CA HIS A 70 13.41 3.10 -8.01
C HIS A 70 12.32 3.44 -9.02
N GLY A 71 11.06 3.54 -8.56
CA GLY A 71 9.91 3.69 -9.45
C GLY A 71 9.60 5.11 -9.85
N ILE A 72 9.78 6.08 -8.98
CA ILE A 72 9.20 7.42 -9.12
C ILE A 72 10.24 8.47 -9.48
N PHE A 73 11.41 8.43 -8.86
CA PHE A 73 12.52 9.33 -9.12
C PHE A 73 13.80 8.52 -9.35
N ARG A 74 14.83 9.19 -9.86
CA ARG A 74 16.15 8.57 -10.08
C ARG A 74 17.05 8.92 -8.90
N PRO A 75 17.25 8.02 -7.91
CA PRO A 75 18.02 8.32 -6.69
C PRO A 75 19.46 8.74 -7.00
N GLU A 76 20.00 8.28 -8.14
CA GLU A 76 21.36 8.55 -8.60
C GLU A 76 21.62 10.04 -8.90
N GLN A 77 20.55 10.81 -9.14
CA GLN A 77 20.61 12.25 -9.44
C GLN A 77 20.41 13.13 -8.19
N PHE A 78 20.18 12.52 -7.03
CA PHE A 78 19.95 13.22 -5.79
C PHE A 78 21.06 12.91 -4.79
N TYR A 79 21.52 13.95 -4.08
CA TYR A 79 22.41 13.73 -2.95
C TYR A 79 21.67 13.05 -1.80
N PHE A 80 22.42 12.37 -0.94
CA PHE A 80 21.84 11.72 0.24
C PHE A 80 20.99 12.68 1.09
N GLN A 81 21.41 13.93 1.21
CA GLN A 81 20.69 15.00 1.92
C GLN A 81 19.31 15.26 1.31
N ASP A 82 19.23 15.27 0.00
CA ASP A 82 18.00 15.51 -0.75
C ASP A 82 16.99 14.39 -0.51
N ILE A 83 17.46 13.15 -0.57
CA ILE A 83 16.65 11.96 -0.30
C ILE A 83 16.13 11.98 1.12
N MET A 84 16.96 12.36 2.09
CA MET A 84 16.54 12.51 3.48
C MET A 84 15.45 13.57 3.65
N CYS A 85 15.54 14.68 2.93
CA CYS A 85 14.51 15.72 2.94
C CYS A 85 13.20 15.23 2.32
N ILE A 86 13.26 14.49 1.19
CA ILE A 86 12.07 13.89 0.57
C ILE A 86 11.42 12.92 1.57
N CYS A 87 12.19 11.99 2.13
CA CYS A 87 11.66 11.01 3.09
C CYS A 87 11.03 11.68 4.31
N LEU A 88 11.66 12.74 4.84
CA LEU A 88 11.13 13.47 5.97
C LEU A 88 9.80 14.17 5.63
N ALA A 89 9.73 14.82 4.48
CA ALA A 89 8.51 15.49 4.02
C ALA A 89 7.37 14.48 3.77
N VAL A 90 7.65 13.37 3.10
CA VAL A 90 6.69 12.30 2.82
C VAL A 90 6.14 11.73 4.13
N MET A 91 7.01 11.24 5.03
CA MET A 91 6.57 10.66 6.29
C MET A 91 5.79 11.62 7.17
N ALA A 92 6.17 12.92 7.20
CA ALA A 92 5.46 13.92 7.98
C ALA A 92 4.06 14.20 7.41
N ILE A 93 3.95 14.29 6.09
CA ILE A 93 2.67 14.55 5.42
C ILE A 93 1.76 13.33 5.47
N ASP A 94 2.29 12.12 5.26
CA ASP A 94 1.51 10.89 5.27
C ASP A 94 0.84 10.68 6.65
N VAL A 95 1.57 10.85 7.74
CA VAL A 95 0.99 10.79 9.10
C VAL A 95 -0.16 11.78 9.26
N ILE A 96 0.02 13.05 8.84
CA ILE A 96 -1.00 14.09 8.98
C ILE A 96 -2.21 13.79 8.10
N LEU A 97 -1.96 13.36 6.88
CA LEU A 97 -3.00 13.04 5.89
C LEU A 97 -3.84 11.85 6.36
N LEU A 98 -3.20 10.75 6.72
CA LEU A 98 -3.88 9.54 7.19
C LEU A 98 -4.64 9.78 8.49
N ASP A 99 -4.08 10.53 9.45
CA ASP A 99 -4.78 10.91 10.68
C ASP A 99 -6.02 11.77 10.39
N THR A 100 -5.90 12.70 9.45
CA THR A 100 -7.04 13.52 8.99
C THR A 100 -8.14 12.65 8.39
N PHE A 101 -7.80 11.72 7.48
CA PHE A 101 -8.78 10.80 6.89
C PHE A 101 -9.41 9.87 7.94
N ASN A 102 -8.63 9.36 8.90
CA ASN A 102 -9.14 8.57 10.01
C ASN A 102 -10.12 9.36 10.88
N THR A 103 -9.80 10.60 11.20
CA THR A 103 -10.66 11.49 12.00
C THR A 103 -11.97 11.79 11.27
N LEU A 104 -11.93 11.94 9.95
CA LEU A 104 -13.12 12.15 9.13
C LEU A 104 -13.89 10.84 8.84
N GLY A 105 -13.35 9.69 9.21
CA GLY A 105 -13.96 8.38 8.94
C GLY A 105 -13.92 8.01 7.45
N LEU A 106 -12.95 8.54 6.71
CA LEU A 106 -12.80 8.30 5.27
C LEU A 106 -11.67 7.29 5.04
N PRO A 107 -11.96 6.06 4.57
CA PRO A 107 -10.92 5.12 4.20
C PRO A 107 -10.16 5.63 2.97
N THR A 108 -8.84 5.53 3.01
CA THR A 108 -7.97 5.89 1.88
C THR A 108 -7.00 4.75 1.58
N SER A 109 -6.23 4.88 0.52
CA SER A 109 -5.18 3.94 0.17
C SER A 109 -3.82 4.49 0.58
N THR A 110 -3.21 3.91 1.59
CA THR A 110 -1.85 4.26 2.06
C THR A 110 -0.81 4.15 0.94
N THR A 111 -0.92 3.11 0.09
CA THR A 111 -0.04 2.94 -1.07
C THR A 111 -0.14 4.09 -2.06
N VAL A 112 -1.36 4.55 -2.37
CA VAL A 112 -1.59 5.67 -3.28
C VAL A 112 -1.06 6.96 -2.67
N SER A 113 -1.28 7.19 -1.37
CA SER A 113 -0.76 8.34 -0.63
C SER A 113 0.76 8.44 -0.78
N ILE A 114 1.49 7.42 -0.37
CA ILE A 114 2.96 7.38 -0.44
C ILE A 114 3.48 7.61 -1.87
N VAL A 115 2.85 7.03 -2.89
CA VAL A 115 3.27 7.21 -4.28
C VAL A 115 3.15 8.68 -4.71
N PHE A 116 2.02 9.33 -4.43
CA PHE A 116 1.82 10.74 -4.78
C PHE A 116 2.67 11.69 -3.94
N GLU A 117 2.91 11.38 -2.68
CA GLU A 117 3.78 12.15 -1.79
C GLU A 117 5.24 12.08 -2.23
N LEU A 118 5.73 10.88 -2.58
CA LEU A 118 7.07 10.71 -3.14
C LEU A 118 7.22 11.47 -4.47
N LEU A 119 6.21 11.42 -5.33
CA LEU A 119 6.21 12.17 -6.58
C LEU A 119 6.23 13.68 -6.31
N GLY A 120 5.41 14.15 -5.37
CA GLY A 120 5.34 15.55 -4.98
C GLY A 120 6.64 16.06 -4.36
N GLY A 121 7.23 15.28 -3.45
CA GLY A 121 8.51 15.61 -2.81
C GLY A 121 9.67 15.66 -3.81
N ALA A 122 9.75 14.67 -4.71
CA ALA A 122 10.75 14.63 -5.76
C ALA A 122 10.56 15.78 -6.78
N PHE A 123 9.30 16.09 -7.12
CA PHE A 123 8.98 17.23 -7.98
C PHE A 123 9.41 18.57 -7.38
N ALA A 124 9.05 18.80 -6.12
CA ALA A 124 9.38 20.04 -5.42
C ALA A 124 10.90 20.25 -5.32
N LEU A 125 11.63 19.18 -5.02
CA LEU A 125 13.09 19.24 -4.93
C LEU A 125 13.75 19.45 -6.30
N ALA A 126 13.26 18.77 -7.36
CA ALA A 126 13.74 18.98 -8.73
C ALA A 126 13.52 20.43 -9.18
N MET A 127 12.36 21.02 -8.88
CA MET A 127 12.08 22.44 -9.16
C MET A 127 13.02 23.36 -8.38
N GLY A 128 13.30 23.06 -7.12
CA GLY A 128 14.25 23.84 -6.31
C GLY A 128 15.67 23.82 -6.88
N LYS A 129 16.14 22.65 -7.32
CA LYS A 129 17.48 22.49 -7.94
C LYS A 129 17.57 23.21 -9.30
N LEU A 130 16.54 23.11 -10.12
CA LEU A 130 16.48 23.83 -11.40
C LEU A 130 16.45 25.35 -11.22
N ALA A 131 15.74 25.84 -10.19
CA ALA A 131 15.69 27.27 -9.88
C ALA A 131 17.04 27.81 -9.35
N ALA A 132 17.83 26.95 -8.72
CA ALA A 132 19.17 27.30 -8.22
C ALA A 132 20.26 27.24 -9.30
N ASP A 133 19.94 26.77 -10.51
CA ASP A 133 20.87 26.61 -11.66
C ASP A 133 22.13 25.78 -11.36
N ASP A 134 22.01 24.84 -10.42
CA ASP A 134 23.12 24.20 -9.73
C ASP A 134 23.62 22.92 -10.39
N THR A 135 22.93 22.38 -11.41
CA THR A 135 23.21 21.01 -11.87
C THR A 135 23.35 20.83 -13.38
N GLY A 136 22.90 21.76 -14.20
CA GLY A 136 22.86 21.59 -15.67
C GLY A 136 21.96 20.42 -16.13
N LEU A 137 21.21 19.79 -15.19
CA LEU A 137 20.29 18.69 -15.44
C LEU A 137 18.92 19.22 -15.86
N THR A 138 18.22 18.47 -16.69
CA THR A 138 16.82 18.77 -17.01
C THR A 138 15.87 18.09 -16.04
N PHE A 139 14.64 18.58 -15.97
CA PHE A 139 13.58 17.99 -15.16
C PHE A 139 13.35 16.50 -15.48
N ALA A 140 13.48 16.12 -16.75
CA ALA A 140 13.34 14.74 -17.22
C ALA A 140 14.48 13.82 -16.75
N ASP A 141 15.64 14.38 -16.40
CA ASP A 141 16.77 13.61 -15.89
C ASP A 141 16.59 13.23 -14.40
N MET A 142 15.87 14.05 -13.65
CA MET A 142 15.65 13.86 -12.21
C MET A 142 14.44 12.97 -11.93
N LEU A 143 13.37 13.10 -12.71
CA LEU A 143 12.13 12.36 -12.54
C LEU A 143 11.95 11.30 -13.62
N ASN A 144 11.52 10.11 -13.20
CA ASN A 144 11.13 9.06 -14.13
C ASN A 144 9.66 9.25 -14.54
N SER A 145 9.41 10.27 -15.39
CA SER A 145 8.06 10.68 -15.78
C SER A 145 7.25 9.57 -16.46
N GLU A 146 7.89 8.71 -17.26
CA GLU A 146 7.22 7.58 -17.90
C GLU A 146 6.74 6.56 -16.87
N LYS A 147 7.60 6.23 -15.92
CA LYS A 147 7.28 5.25 -14.86
C LYS A 147 6.26 5.82 -13.87
N ALA A 148 6.39 7.09 -13.51
CA ALA A 148 5.41 7.79 -12.68
C ALA A 148 4.02 7.82 -13.34
N LEU A 149 3.95 8.17 -14.65
CA LEU A 149 2.70 8.13 -15.39
C LEU A 149 2.12 6.71 -15.48
N SER A 150 2.95 5.72 -15.72
CA SER A 150 2.54 4.31 -15.75
C SER A 150 1.94 3.86 -14.42
N VAL A 151 2.54 4.24 -13.29
CA VAL A 151 2.01 3.94 -11.95
C VAL A 151 0.66 4.62 -11.72
N ILE A 152 0.55 5.91 -12.07
CA ILE A 152 -0.72 6.66 -11.94
C ILE A 152 -1.82 6.01 -12.79
N MET A 153 -1.52 5.69 -14.04
CA MET A 153 -2.48 5.02 -14.93
C MET A 153 -2.88 3.64 -14.42
N ALA A 154 -1.93 2.88 -13.86
CA ALA A 154 -2.20 1.59 -13.25
C ALA A 154 -3.14 1.71 -12.03
N ILE A 155 -2.98 2.75 -11.20
CA ILE A 155 -3.87 3.03 -10.07
C ILE A 155 -5.30 3.26 -10.58
N PHE A 156 -5.52 4.17 -11.53
CA PHE A 156 -6.85 4.44 -12.07
C PHE A 156 -7.46 3.22 -12.76
N LEU A 157 -6.67 2.49 -13.52
CA LEU A 157 -7.12 1.26 -14.18
C LEU A 157 -7.52 0.19 -13.16
N SER A 158 -6.75 0.03 -12.09
CA SER A 158 -7.06 -0.93 -11.03
C SER A 158 -8.39 -0.62 -10.33
N VAL A 159 -8.69 0.66 -10.09
CA VAL A 159 -9.97 1.09 -9.51
C VAL A 159 -11.13 0.75 -10.45
N ALA A 160 -11.00 1.04 -11.75
CA ALA A 160 -12.03 0.71 -12.73
C ALA A 160 -12.28 -0.80 -12.84
N ILE A 161 -11.19 -1.59 -12.88
CA ILE A 161 -11.27 -3.07 -12.90
C ILE A 161 -11.93 -3.59 -11.61
N ALA A 162 -11.49 -3.11 -10.44
CA ALA A 162 -12.04 -3.52 -9.16
C ALA A 162 -13.54 -3.22 -9.06
N PHE A 163 -13.98 -2.06 -9.55
CA PHE A 163 -15.39 -1.69 -9.58
C PHE A 163 -16.23 -2.65 -10.46
N VAL A 164 -15.78 -2.89 -11.68
CA VAL A 164 -16.51 -3.77 -12.61
C VAL A 164 -16.56 -5.21 -12.10
N PHE A 165 -15.41 -5.78 -11.75
CA PHE A 165 -15.36 -7.17 -11.26
C PHE A 165 -16.05 -7.33 -9.91
N GLY A 166 -15.91 -6.36 -9.01
CA GLY A 166 -16.62 -6.36 -7.73
C GLY A 166 -18.14 -6.35 -7.92
N ALA A 167 -18.64 -5.52 -8.83
CA ALA A 167 -20.08 -5.49 -9.17
C ALA A 167 -20.57 -6.82 -9.75
N VAL A 168 -19.79 -7.44 -10.66
CA VAL A 168 -20.13 -8.74 -11.24
C VAL A 168 -20.13 -9.84 -10.18
N VAL A 169 -19.08 -9.94 -9.36
CA VAL A 169 -19.01 -10.94 -8.29
C VAL A 169 -20.14 -10.75 -7.28
N GLN A 170 -20.44 -9.52 -6.89
CA GLN A 170 -21.53 -9.22 -5.97
C GLN A 170 -22.91 -9.58 -6.58
N TYR A 171 -23.09 -9.34 -7.87
CA TYR A 171 -24.32 -9.71 -8.58
C TYR A 171 -24.49 -11.24 -8.60
N ILE A 172 -23.45 -11.98 -8.95
CA ILE A 172 -23.45 -13.46 -8.94
C ILE A 172 -23.70 -13.99 -7.53
N ALA A 173 -23.04 -13.45 -6.52
CA ALA A 173 -23.26 -13.84 -5.14
C ALA A 173 -24.72 -13.63 -4.71
N ARG A 174 -25.35 -12.50 -5.09
CA ARG A 174 -26.76 -12.24 -4.82
C ARG A 174 -27.70 -13.22 -5.51
N LEU A 175 -27.38 -13.65 -6.73
CA LEU A 175 -28.16 -14.66 -7.42
C LEU A 175 -28.07 -16.03 -6.75
N ILE A 176 -26.88 -16.43 -6.31
CA ILE A 176 -26.63 -17.74 -5.69
C ILE A 176 -27.23 -17.81 -4.28
N PHE A 177 -26.98 -16.80 -3.45
CA PHE A 177 -27.40 -16.84 -2.05
C PHE A 177 -28.86 -16.43 -1.84
N THR A 178 -29.43 -15.56 -2.68
CA THR A 178 -30.81 -15.05 -2.60
C THR A 178 -31.25 -14.64 -1.18
N PHE A 179 -32.54 -14.33 -0.96
CA PHE A 179 -33.06 -14.02 0.38
C PHE A 179 -33.14 -15.24 1.30
N ASN A 180 -33.19 -16.45 0.73
CA ASN A 180 -33.21 -17.70 1.50
C ASN A 180 -31.85 -18.39 1.52
N TYR A 181 -30.83 -17.65 1.97
CA TYR A 181 -29.45 -18.11 2.00
C TYR A 181 -29.23 -19.41 2.79
N LYS A 182 -30.07 -19.69 3.80
CA LYS A 182 -29.91 -20.88 4.65
C LYS A 182 -30.05 -22.19 3.90
N SER A 183 -30.91 -22.25 2.88
CA SER A 183 -31.12 -23.47 2.08
C SER A 183 -29.94 -23.79 1.17
N HIS A 184 -29.21 -22.78 0.71
CA HIS A 184 -28.08 -22.93 -0.21
C HIS A 184 -26.71 -22.89 0.48
N MET A 185 -26.66 -22.55 1.79
CA MET A 185 -25.43 -22.27 2.52
C MET A 185 -24.44 -23.42 2.53
N LYS A 186 -24.91 -24.67 2.63
CA LYS A 186 -24.02 -25.85 2.73
C LYS A 186 -23.11 -26.02 1.51
N TRP A 187 -23.64 -25.73 0.32
CA TRP A 187 -22.94 -25.93 -0.93
C TRP A 187 -22.30 -24.64 -1.45
N SER A 188 -23.06 -23.55 -1.51
CA SER A 188 -22.60 -22.29 -2.07
C SER A 188 -21.57 -21.60 -1.20
N ALA A 189 -21.65 -21.71 0.14
CA ALA A 189 -20.62 -21.17 1.03
C ALA A 189 -19.28 -21.91 0.88
N ALA A 190 -19.33 -23.23 0.69
CA ALA A 190 -18.10 -24.02 0.46
C ALA A 190 -17.44 -23.65 -0.87
N LEU A 191 -18.23 -23.52 -1.94
CA LEU A 191 -17.72 -23.13 -3.27
C LEU A 191 -17.17 -21.71 -3.26
N PHE A 192 -17.94 -20.74 -2.75
CA PHE A 192 -17.52 -19.34 -2.69
C PHE A 192 -16.28 -19.17 -1.80
N GLY A 193 -16.29 -19.79 -0.60
CA GLY A 193 -15.15 -19.76 0.31
C GLY A 193 -13.92 -20.44 -0.28
N GLY A 194 -14.08 -21.57 -0.96
CA GLY A 194 -13.00 -22.26 -1.63
C GLY A 194 -12.34 -21.41 -2.73
N VAL A 195 -13.13 -20.79 -3.60
CA VAL A 195 -12.61 -19.90 -4.66
C VAL A 195 -11.93 -18.66 -4.05
N ALA A 196 -12.55 -18.04 -3.06
CA ALA A 196 -11.99 -16.86 -2.40
C ALA A 196 -10.66 -17.19 -1.70
N MET A 197 -10.60 -18.28 -0.94
CA MET A 197 -9.35 -18.71 -0.28
C MET A 197 -8.26 -19.08 -1.28
N THR A 198 -8.60 -19.77 -2.36
CA THR A 198 -7.64 -20.10 -3.42
C THR A 198 -7.07 -18.83 -4.06
N ALA A 199 -7.92 -17.86 -4.38
CA ALA A 199 -7.49 -16.58 -4.94
C ALA A 199 -6.56 -15.83 -3.98
N ILE A 200 -6.92 -15.73 -2.70
CA ILE A 200 -6.11 -15.05 -1.67
C ILE A 200 -4.75 -15.73 -1.52
N ILE A 201 -4.73 -17.06 -1.37
CA ILE A 201 -3.49 -17.83 -1.21
C ILE A 201 -2.61 -17.70 -2.47
N TYR A 202 -3.20 -17.76 -3.65
CA TYR A 202 -2.48 -17.54 -4.90
C TYR A 202 -1.80 -16.17 -4.93
N PHE A 203 -2.52 -15.10 -4.57
CA PHE A 203 -1.95 -13.76 -4.54
C PHE A 203 -0.84 -13.61 -3.49
N ILE A 204 -1.02 -14.18 -2.31
CA ILE A 204 0.01 -14.16 -1.25
C ILE A 204 1.26 -14.88 -1.72
N LEU A 205 1.15 -16.11 -2.21
CA LEU A 205 2.29 -16.93 -2.58
C LEU A 205 2.98 -16.43 -3.86
N ILE A 206 2.23 -16.18 -4.93
CA ILE A 206 2.81 -15.89 -6.25
C ILE A 206 3.16 -14.40 -6.39
N LYS A 207 2.38 -13.49 -5.83
CA LYS A 207 2.59 -12.04 -6.00
C LYS A 207 3.22 -11.38 -4.77
N GLY A 208 2.76 -11.74 -3.57
CA GLY A 208 3.27 -11.13 -2.34
C GLY A 208 4.68 -11.58 -1.99
N MET A 209 5.02 -12.84 -2.27
CA MET A 209 6.32 -13.43 -1.92
C MET A 209 7.34 -13.45 -3.06
N LYS A 210 7.01 -12.92 -4.24
CA LYS A 210 7.85 -13.02 -5.45
C LYS A 210 9.29 -12.55 -5.25
N ASP A 211 9.51 -11.53 -4.44
CA ASP A 211 10.83 -10.94 -4.19
C ASP A 211 11.34 -11.23 -2.77
N SER A 212 10.74 -12.23 -2.09
CA SER A 212 11.18 -12.60 -0.75
C SER A 212 12.32 -13.62 -0.82
N SER A 213 13.22 -13.55 0.17
CA SER A 213 14.37 -14.47 0.30
C SER A 213 13.98 -15.95 0.48
N PHE A 214 12.69 -16.22 0.70
CA PHE A 214 12.15 -17.59 0.86
C PHE A 214 11.68 -18.20 -0.46
N MET A 215 11.57 -17.42 -1.53
CA MET A 215 11.09 -17.86 -2.82
C MET A 215 12.29 -18.18 -3.72
N THR A 216 12.56 -19.46 -3.93
CA THR A 216 13.52 -19.88 -4.93
C THR A 216 12.92 -19.79 -6.35
N PRO A 217 13.72 -19.55 -7.41
CA PRO A 217 13.22 -19.45 -8.79
C PRO A 217 12.42 -20.69 -9.23
N GLU A 218 12.75 -21.86 -8.69
CA GLU A 218 12.07 -23.13 -8.98
C GLU A 218 10.64 -23.24 -8.41
N LEU A 219 10.29 -22.42 -7.41
CA LEU A 219 8.96 -22.38 -6.80
C LEU A 219 8.04 -21.33 -7.46
N SER A 220 8.59 -20.48 -8.34
CA SER A 220 7.85 -19.43 -9.03
C SER A 220 7.39 -19.81 -10.44
N GLU A 221 7.84 -20.95 -10.96
CA GLU A 221 7.36 -21.60 -12.21
C GLU A 221 6.24 -22.61 -11.89
#